data_0e786f42397ca883312091f7265414af
#
_entry.id   0e786f42397ca883312091f7265414af
#
_cell.length_a   1.000
_cell.length_b   1.000
_cell.length_c   1.000
_cell.angle_alpha   90.00
_cell.angle_beta   90.00
_cell.angle_gamma   90.00
#
_symmetry.space_group_name_H-M   'P 1'
#
loop_
_entity.id
_entity.type
_entity.pdbx_description
1 polymer ?
#
loop_
_entity_poly.entity_id
_entity_poly.type
_entity_poly.pdbx_seq_one_letter_code
_entity_poly.pdbx_strand_id
1 'polypeptide(L)'
;SKAQELWSAEYSRDANGNLVLKRVQNAAAMSQTKKVEGDKRYYLQASLDYSRLFAQKHRVGVFAMVYQQETTDVNFDESDLMGSIPHRNLAYSGRFTYAFQDKYMAEFNWGYTGSENFEHGKQFGFFPAVSAGWVVSEESFVKKAMPWLDLFKIRASYGEVGNDQLRTSLTDDKARRFPYISLVSTDDGGSYTFGEFGTNKVQGYRIKTLGTSNLTWEVAKKYDIGVDFSIFNGKVTGTVDYFVDKRDDIFMQRNQMPLTTGLADQTPMANVGKMKSVGWDGNIAFTQQIGQVSLQLRGNFTYQKTDILDMDEAANELWYKMNKGFQLNQSRGFIALGLFKDQEDIDRSPSQASLANKTILPGDIKYKDVNGDGVITTDDEVPLGYRQQPRLQYCIG
;
A
#
# COMPACT_ATOMS: atom_id res chain seq x y z
N SER A 1 11.21 38.36 8.12
CA SER A 1 11.55 37.68 9.39
C SER A 1 12.99 37.19 9.33
N LYS A 2 13.75 37.42 10.41
CA LYS A 2 15.11 36.88 10.50
C LYS A 2 15.00 35.39 10.86
N ALA A 3 15.80 34.53 10.25
CA ALA A 3 15.95 33.17 10.72
C ALA A 3 16.46 33.20 12.17
N GLN A 4 15.88 32.37 13.02
CA GLN A 4 16.29 32.30 14.41
C GLN A 4 17.58 31.49 14.54
N GLU A 5 18.49 31.98 15.39
CA GLU A 5 19.61 31.16 15.83
C GLU A 5 19.12 30.10 16.79
N LEU A 6 19.59 28.87 16.62
CA LEU A 6 19.30 27.78 17.56
C LEU A 6 20.52 27.55 18.45
N TRP A 7 20.29 27.60 19.76
CA TRP A 7 21.29 27.37 20.78
C TRP A 7 20.95 26.14 21.60
N SER A 8 21.95 25.34 21.92
CA SER A 8 21.85 24.20 22.84
C SER A 8 22.71 24.47 24.05
N ALA A 9 22.20 24.17 25.24
CA ALA A 9 22.98 24.20 26.48
C ALA A 9 23.84 22.95 26.55
N GLU A 10 25.16 23.12 26.77
CA GLU A 10 26.00 22.01 27.15
C GLU A 10 25.87 21.77 28.66
N TYR A 11 26.04 20.52 29.12
CA TYR A 11 25.97 20.13 30.52
C TYR A 11 27.23 20.54 31.31
N SER A 12 27.96 21.55 30.84
CA SER A 12 29.12 22.13 31.49
C SER A 12 28.86 23.57 31.91
N ARG A 13 29.51 24.04 32.94
CA ARG A 13 29.47 25.43 33.36
C ARG A 13 30.85 26.05 33.15
N ASP A 14 30.82 27.35 32.82
CA ASP A 14 32.03 28.15 32.72
C ASP A 14 32.62 28.43 34.12
N ALA A 15 33.79 29.10 34.18
CA ALA A 15 34.44 29.47 35.42
C ALA A 15 33.61 30.36 36.35
N ASN A 16 32.57 30.99 35.82
CA ASN A 16 31.63 31.87 36.53
C ASN A 16 30.32 31.15 36.92
N GLY A 17 30.23 29.83 36.64
CA GLY A 17 29.07 29.04 36.99
C GLY A 17 27.90 29.12 35.98
N ASN A 18 28.02 29.81 34.86
CA ASN A 18 26.99 29.91 33.86
C ASN A 18 26.97 28.65 32.93
N LEU A 19 25.82 28.31 32.42
CA LEU A 19 25.71 27.23 31.40
C LEU A 19 26.46 27.62 30.13
N VAL A 20 27.26 26.70 29.61
CA VAL A 20 27.91 26.87 28.32
C VAL A 20 26.85 26.66 27.22
N LEU A 21 26.65 27.69 26.40
CA LEU A 21 25.73 27.65 25.28
C LEU A 21 26.49 27.43 23.99
N LYS A 22 26.09 26.41 23.24
CA LYS A 22 26.64 26.09 21.93
C LYS A 22 25.63 26.46 20.86
N ARG A 23 26.05 27.27 19.88
CA ARG A 23 25.21 27.57 18.74
C ARG A 23 25.17 26.37 17.80
N VAL A 24 23.98 25.80 17.65
CA VAL A 24 23.74 24.63 16.80
C VAL A 24 23.45 25.03 15.36
N GLN A 25 22.83 26.19 15.17
CA GLN A 25 22.50 26.71 13.87
C GLN A 25 22.74 28.23 13.80
N ASN A 26 23.46 28.65 12.78
CA ASN A 26 23.67 30.07 12.50
C ASN A 26 22.39 30.71 11.95
N ALA A 27 22.21 32.00 12.23
CA ALA A 27 21.19 32.78 11.54
C ALA A 27 21.48 32.75 10.04
N ALA A 28 20.52 32.29 9.25
CA ALA A 28 20.59 32.29 7.82
C ALA A 28 19.74 33.43 7.24
N ALA A 29 20.20 34.05 6.17
CA ALA A 29 19.37 34.98 5.42
C ALA A 29 18.18 34.22 4.82
N MET A 30 17.01 34.88 4.77
CA MET A 30 15.87 34.30 4.05
C MET A 30 16.25 34.16 2.58
N SER A 31 16.13 32.92 2.07
CA SER A 31 16.20 32.63 0.65
C SER A 31 14.78 32.37 0.12
N GLN A 32 14.51 32.92 -1.06
CA GLN A 32 13.26 32.66 -1.76
C GLN A 32 13.59 31.89 -3.03
N THR A 33 13.04 30.68 -3.14
CA THR A 33 13.09 29.90 -4.36
C THR A 33 11.72 29.97 -5.03
N LYS A 34 11.67 30.42 -6.27
CA LYS A 34 10.46 30.42 -7.08
C LYS A 34 10.48 29.15 -7.92
N LYS A 35 9.51 28.24 -7.69
CA LYS A 35 9.22 27.12 -8.57
C LYS A 35 7.96 27.46 -9.37
N VAL A 36 8.04 27.34 -10.68
CA VAL A 36 6.87 27.50 -11.56
C VAL A 36 6.48 26.09 -11.97
N GLU A 37 5.27 25.69 -11.65
CA GLU A 37 4.72 24.40 -12.03
C GLU A 37 3.53 24.62 -12.95
N GLY A 38 3.37 23.74 -13.92
CA GLY A 38 2.24 23.75 -14.84
C GLY A 38 2.08 22.40 -15.49
N ASP A 39 0.85 22.00 -15.69
CA ASP A 39 0.49 20.82 -16.44
C ASP A 39 -0.52 21.17 -17.53
N LYS A 40 -0.57 20.36 -18.57
CA LYS A 40 -1.54 20.44 -19.64
C LYS A 40 -2.21 19.11 -19.78
N ARG A 41 -3.52 19.09 -19.66
CA ARG A 41 -4.33 17.87 -19.71
C ARG A 41 -5.38 17.96 -20.81
N TYR A 42 -5.40 16.95 -21.65
CA TYR A 42 -6.49 16.67 -22.58
C TYR A 42 -7.27 15.46 -22.08
N TYR A 43 -8.57 15.59 -22.07
CA TYR A 43 -9.48 14.52 -21.71
C TYR A 43 -10.63 14.47 -22.71
N LEU A 44 -10.82 13.32 -23.33
CA LEU A 44 -11.92 13.05 -24.24
C LEU A 44 -12.67 11.82 -23.73
N GLN A 45 -13.97 11.93 -23.58
CA GLN A 45 -14.86 10.84 -23.18
C GLN A 45 -16.08 10.77 -24.06
N ALA A 46 -16.49 9.56 -24.41
CA ALA A 46 -17.79 9.27 -25.01
C ALA A 46 -18.44 8.12 -24.25
N SER A 47 -19.74 8.21 -23.99
CA SER A 47 -20.50 7.16 -23.30
C SER A 47 -21.87 6.99 -23.90
N LEU A 48 -22.37 5.75 -23.80
CA LEU A 48 -23.71 5.35 -24.18
C LEU A 48 -24.38 4.67 -22.98
N ASP A 49 -25.54 5.12 -22.59
CA ASP A 49 -26.36 4.52 -21.55
C ASP A 49 -27.75 4.14 -22.12
N TYR A 50 -28.15 2.92 -21.84
CA TYR A 50 -29.46 2.40 -22.20
C TYR A 50 -30.05 1.68 -21.00
N SER A 51 -31.28 2.05 -20.61
CA SER A 51 -32.01 1.37 -19.54
C SER A 51 -33.48 1.22 -19.94
N ARG A 52 -34.01 0.00 -19.76
CA ARG A 52 -35.41 -0.28 -20.08
C ARG A 52 -36.01 -1.34 -19.16
N LEU A 53 -37.28 -1.12 -18.80
CA LEU A 53 -38.12 -2.09 -18.11
C LEU A 53 -39.00 -2.82 -19.13
N PHE A 54 -38.78 -4.12 -19.29
CA PHE A 54 -39.55 -4.99 -20.16
C PHE A 54 -40.60 -5.75 -19.35
N ALA A 55 -41.80 -5.87 -19.90
CA ALA A 55 -42.94 -6.60 -19.29
C ALA A 55 -43.15 -6.25 -17.80
N GLN A 56 -42.80 -5.04 -17.37
CA GLN A 56 -42.85 -4.57 -15.97
C GLN A 56 -42.14 -5.45 -14.93
N LYS A 57 -41.27 -6.35 -15.38
CA LYS A 57 -40.59 -7.33 -14.52
C LYS A 57 -39.09 -7.41 -14.78
N HIS A 58 -38.64 -7.14 -15.99
CA HIS A 58 -37.26 -7.30 -16.40
C HIS A 58 -36.63 -5.93 -16.64
N ARG A 59 -35.82 -5.47 -15.72
CA ARG A 59 -35.04 -4.25 -15.88
C ARG A 59 -33.68 -4.62 -16.46
N VAL A 60 -33.39 -4.05 -17.62
CA VAL A 60 -32.08 -4.25 -18.30
C VAL A 60 -31.41 -2.89 -18.43
N GLY A 61 -30.14 -2.83 -18.09
CA GLY A 61 -29.28 -1.68 -18.29
C GLY A 61 -28.01 -2.07 -19.02
N VAL A 62 -27.59 -1.22 -19.95
CA VAL A 62 -26.30 -1.36 -20.68
C VAL A 62 -25.61 -0.01 -20.67
N PHE A 63 -24.38 0.01 -20.24
CA PHE A 63 -23.52 1.18 -20.30
C PHE A 63 -22.22 0.81 -21.02
N ALA A 64 -21.77 1.68 -21.92
CA ALA A 64 -20.49 1.57 -22.58
C ALA A 64 -19.80 2.94 -22.58
N MET A 65 -18.50 2.95 -22.37
CA MET A 65 -17.71 4.18 -22.31
C MET A 65 -16.31 3.95 -22.91
N VAL A 66 -15.82 4.96 -23.60
CA VAL A 66 -14.42 5.09 -24.00
C VAL A 66 -13.91 6.43 -23.50
N TYR A 67 -12.71 6.43 -22.94
CA TYR A 67 -12.02 7.68 -22.65
C TYR A 67 -10.56 7.61 -23.04
N GLN A 68 -10.03 8.76 -23.40
CA GLN A 68 -8.62 8.99 -23.65
C GLN A 68 -8.17 10.21 -22.86
N GLN A 69 -7.03 10.09 -22.22
CA GLN A 69 -6.41 11.17 -21.49
C GLN A 69 -4.95 11.30 -21.87
N GLU A 70 -4.50 12.54 -22.03
CA GLU A 70 -3.08 12.88 -22.17
C GLU A 70 -2.77 14.01 -21.17
N THR A 71 -1.73 13.82 -20.37
CA THR A 71 -1.23 14.82 -19.43
C THR A 71 0.24 15.07 -19.74
N THR A 72 0.59 16.34 -20.00
CA THR A 72 1.97 16.78 -20.25
C THR A 72 2.41 17.64 -19.07
N ASP A 73 3.48 17.25 -18.42
CA ASP A 73 4.13 18.03 -17.39
C ASP A 73 5.06 19.06 -18.06
N VAL A 74 4.89 20.34 -17.74
CA VAL A 74 5.65 21.43 -18.39
C VAL A 74 6.99 21.64 -17.68
N ASN A 75 7.10 21.21 -16.43
CA ASN A 75 8.29 21.41 -15.60
C ASN A 75 8.94 20.06 -15.25
N PHE A 76 9.40 19.36 -16.26
CA PHE A 76 10.23 18.19 -16.04
C PHE A 76 11.65 18.60 -15.69
N ASP A 77 12.32 17.78 -14.90
CA ASP A 77 13.76 17.90 -14.67
C ASP A 77 14.50 17.56 -15.98
N GLU A 78 15.33 18.44 -16.48
CA GLU A 78 16.10 18.22 -17.71
C GLU A 78 16.98 16.95 -17.64
N SER A 79 17.30 16.50 -16.45
CA SER A 79 17.98 15.23 -16.19
C SER A 79 17.07 14.00 -16.32
N ASP A 80 15.75 14.19 -16.30
CA ASP A 80 14.75 13.12 -16.45
C ASP A 80 14.09 13.17 -17.84
N LEU A 81 14.77 12.59 -18.82
CA LEU A 81 14.24 12.49 -20.18
C LEU A 81 12.85 11.83 -20.23
N MET A 82 12.56 10.89 -19.32
CA MET A 82 11.27 10.19 -19.27
C MET A 82 10.15 11.08 -18.75
N GLY A 83 10.46 12.07 -17.91
CA GLY A 83 9.50 13.05 -17.42
C GLY A 83 8.95 13.96 -18.51
N SER A 84 9.68 14.16 -19.61
CA SER A 84 9.25 15.00 -20.74
C SER A 84 8.16 14.36 -21.62
N ILE A 85 8.00 13.03 -21.54
CA ILE A 85 7.05 12.29 -22.36
C ILE A 85 5.64 12.45 -21.77
N PRO A 86 4.61 12.84 -22.55
CA PRO A 86 3.25 12.92 -22.04
C PRO A 86 2.74 11.60 -21.45
N HIS A 87 1.97 11.67 -20.38
CA HIS A 87 1.26 10.53 -19.84
C HIS A 87 -0.02 10.27 -20.64
N ARG A 88 -0.15 9.08 -21.21
CA ARG A 88 -1.30 8.69 -22.00
C ARG A 88 -2.02 7.51 -21.38
N ASN A 89 -3.33 7.62 -21.34
CA ASN A 89 -4.22 6.56 -20.89
C ASN A 89 -5.40 6.42 -21.85
N LEU A 90 -5.73 5.19 -22.22
CA LEU A 90 -6.86 4.85 -23.05
C LEU A 90 -7.63 3.72 -22.39
N ALA A 91 -8.92 3.89 -22.16
CA ALA A 91 -9.74 2.84 -21.58
C ALA A 91 -11.10 2.71 -22.27
N TYR A 92 -11.52 1.48 -22.37
CA TYR A 92 -12.86 1.05 -22.74
C TYR A 92 -13.47 0.40 -21.52
N SER A 93 -14.69 0.73 -21.19
CA SER A 93 -15.43 0.10 -20.09
C SER A 93 -16.86 -0.13 -20.42
N GLY A 94 -17.45 -1.12 -19.82
CA GLY A 94 -18.86 -1.43 -20.00
C GLY A 94 -19.47 -2.05 -18.75
N ARG A 95 -20.78 -1.89 -18.66
CA ARG A 95 -21.62 -2.46 -17.60
C ARG A 95 -22.88 -3.04 -18.23
N PHE A 96 -23.23 -4.21 -17.80
CA PHE A 96 -24.52 -4.84 -18.06
C PHE A 96 -25.20 -5.10 -16.72
N THR A 97 -26.43 -4.63 -16.56
CA THR A 97 -27.24 -4.86 -15.35
C THR A 97 -28.54 -5.53 -15.74
N TYR A 98 -28.94 -6.48 -14.92
CA TYR A 98 -30.22 -7.15 -15.03
C TYR A 98 -30.88 -7.28 -13.67
N ALA A 99 -32.17 -6.92 -13.58
CA ALA A 99 -32.96 -7.17 -12.38
C ALA A 99 -34.33 -7.78 -12.79
N PHE A 100 -34.68 -8.86 -12.12
CA PHE A 100 -35.97 -9.52 -12.26
C PHE A 100 -36.83 -9.21 -11.04
N GLN A 101 -37.93 -8.47 -11.29
CA GLN A 101 -38.89 -8.01 -10.29
C GLN A 101 -38.25 -7.22 -9.14
N ASP A 102 -37.07 -6.64 -9.38
CA ASP A 102 -36.21 -5.99 -8.37
C ASP A 102 -35.84 -6.90 -7.16
N LYS A 103 -36.04 -8.24 -7.31
CA LYS A 103 -35.70 -9.25 -6.33
C LYS A 103 -34.34 -9.91 -6.59
N TYR A 104 -34.13 -10.30 -7.85
CA TYR A 104 -32.91 -10.96 -8.29
C TYR A 104 -32.16 -10.00 -9.20
N MET A 105 -30.94 -9.70 -8.83
CA MET A 105 -30.09 -8.73 -9.51
C MET A 105 -28.80 -9.39 -9.94
N ALA A 106 -28.34 -9.06 -11.13
CA ALA A 106 -27.04 -9.48 -11.65
C ALA A 106 -26.40 -8.30 -12.37
N GLU A 107 -25.11 -8.14 -12.19
CA GLU A 107 -24.32 -7.11 -12.85
C GLU A 107 -23.01 -7.69 -13.35
N PHE A 108 -22.63 -7.32 -14.56
CA PHE A 108 -21.34 -7.59 -15.15
C PHE A 108 -20.69 -6.28 -15.57
N ASN A 109 -19.52 -6.01 -15.04
CA ASN A 109 -18.69 -4.88 -15.44
C ASN A 109 -17.41 -5.40 -16.08
N TRP A 110 -16.87 -4.63 -16.98
CA TRP A 110 -15.55 -4.89 -17.53
C TRP A 110 -14.82 -3.58 -17.84
N GLY A 111 -13.51 -3.61 -17.66
CA GLY A 111 -12.59 -2.56 -18.07
C GLY A 111 -11.51 -3.16 -18.95
N TYR A 112 -11.19 -2.48 -20.05
CA TYR A 112 -10.05 -2.77 -20.90
C TYR A 112 -9.21 -1.51 -21.01
N THR A 113 -8.14 -1.45 -20.22
CA THR A 113 -7.37 -0.22 -20.01
C THR A 113 -5.94 -0.41 -20.50
N GLY A 114 -5.44 0.57 -21.25
CA GLY A 114 -4.08 0.63 -21.74
C GLY A 114 -3.22 1.60 -20.95
N SER A 115 -2.00 1.17 -20.63
CA SER A 115 -0.96 1.96 -19.99
C SER A 115 0.34 1.89 -20.78
N GLU A 116 0.99 3.03 -20.96
CA GLU A 116 2.29 3.12 -21.63
C GLU A 116 3.46 2.63 -20.76
N ASN A 117 3.23 2.36 -19.48
CA ASN A 117 4.24 1.84 -18.57
C ASN A 117 4.69 0.42 -18.92
N PHE A 118 3.94 -0.27 -19.78
CA PHE A 118 4.24 -1.63 -20.22
C PHE A 118 4.73 -1.66 -21.66
N GLU A 119 5.58 -2.65 -21.95
CA GLU A 119 6.11 -2.88 -23.28
C GLU A 119 5.01 -3.11 -24.31
N HIS A 120 5.27 -2.78 -25.57
CA HIS A 120 4.33 -3.00 -26.67
C HIS A 120 3.83 -4.45 -26.71
N GLY A 121 2.52 -4.62 -26.81
CA GLY A 121 1.85 -5.92 -26.72
C GLY A 121 1.40 -6.33 -25.30
N LYS A 122 1.87 -5.67 -24.24
CA LYS A 122 1.45 -5.89 -22.84
C LYS A 122 0.75 -4.70 -22.21
N GLN A 123 0.53 -3.65 -22.99
CA GLN A 123 0.00 -2.37 -22.52
C GLN A 123 -1.44 -2.46 -22.01
N PHE A 124 -2.26 -3.36 -22.56
CA PHE A 124 -3.67 -3.45 -22.23
C PHE A 124 -3.94 -4.59 -21.25
N GLY A 125 -4.67 -4.25 -20.17
CA GLY A 125 -5.22 -5.20 -19.20
C GLY A 125 -6.75 -5.29 -19.29
N PHE A 126 -7.28 -6.49 -19.09
CA PHE A 126 -8.72 -6.75 -19.03
C PHE A 126 -9.12 -7.08 -17.59
N PHE A 127 -10.06 -6.31 -17.03
CA PHE A 127 -10.47 -6.38 -15.63
C PHE A 127 -11.97 -6.57 -15.54
N PRO A 128 -12.45 -7.84 -15.44
CA PRO A 128 -13.87 -8.14 -15.29
C PRO A 128 -14.30 -8.02 -13.82
N ALA A 129 -15.60 -7.74 -13.64
CA ALA A 129 -16.25 -7.84 -12.34
C ALA A 129 -17.69 -8.34 -12.51
N VAL A 130 -18.11 -9.22 -11.61
CA VAL A 130 -19.47 -9.76 -11.58
C VAL A 130 -20.06 -9.58 -10.20
N SER A 131 -21.34 -9.28 -10.11
CA SER A 131 -22.06 -9.26 -8.85
C SER A 131 -23.47 -9.81 -8.99
N ALA A 132 -23.97 -10.36 -7.89
CA ALA A 132 -25.34 -10.85 -7.77
C ALA A 132 -25.95 -10.38 -6.44
N GLY A 133 -27.25 -10.10 -6.47
CA GLY A 133 -28.02 -9.70 -5.31
C GLY A 133 -29.38 -10.40 -5.29
N TRP A 134 -29.80 -10.79 -4.11
CA TRP A 134 -31.10 -11.39 -3.85
C TRP A 134 -31.79 -10.69 -2.69
N VAL A 135 -32.94 -10.07 -2.95
CA VAL A 135 -33.77 -9.45 -1.92
C VAL A 135 -34.70 -10.51 -1.36
N VAL A 136 -34.22 -11.22 -0.36
CA VAL A 136 -34.91 -12.36 0.27
C VAL A 136 -36.21 -11.92 0.94
N SER A 137 -36.23 -10.72 1.51
CA SER A 137 -37.44 -10.15 2.15
C SER A 137 -38.61 -9.96 1.18
N GLU A 138 -38.35 -9.86 -0.13
CA GLU A 138 -39.40 -9.74 -1.15
C GLU A 138 -40.06 -11.09 -1.51
N GLU A 139 -39.57 -12.20 -0.97
CA GLU A 139 -40.18 -13.50 -1.18
C GLU A 139 -41.47 -13.65 -0.39
N SER A 140 -42.50 -14.24 -1.03
CA SER A 140 -43.83 -14.35 -0.46
C SER A 140 -43.89 -15.16 0.83
N PHE A 141 -42.99 -16.15 0.98
CA PHE A 141 -42.89 -16.96 2.19
C PHE A 141 -42.21 -16.18 3.34
N VAL A 142 -41.24 -15.34 3.04
CA VAL A 142 -40.56 -14.50 4.05
C VAL A 142 -41.47 -13.39 4.53
N LYS A 143 -42.17 -12.68 3.62
CA LYS A 143 -43.14 -11.65 3.99
C LYS A 143 -44.25 -12.16 4.93
N LYS A 144 -44.67 -13.41 4.76
CA LYS A 144 -45.69 -14.03 5.62
C LYS A 144 -45.10 -14.47 6.97
N ALA A 145 -43.88 -15.00 6.98
CA ALA A 145 -43.24 -15.52 8.19
C ALA A 145 -42.63 -14.44 9.10
N MET A 146 -42.11 -13.35 8.49
CA MET A 146 -41.36 -12.29 9.19
C MET A 146 -41.85 -10.90 8.78
N PRO A 147 -43.06 -10.47 9.21
CA PRO A 147 -43.61 -9.16 8.84
C PRO A 147 -42.85 -7.95 9.44
N TRP A 148 -41.97 -8.19 10.39
CA TRP A 148 -41.09 -7.18 11.00
C TRP A 148 -39.79 -6.94 10.21
N LEU A 149 -39.51 -7.75 9.17
CA LEU A 149 -38.34 -7.69 8.33
C LEU A 149 -38.66 -6.86 7.06
N ASP A 150 -38.23 -5.61 7.05
CA ASP A 150 -38.51 -4.68 5.94
C ASP A 150 -37.62 -4.97 4.73
N LEU A 151 -36.33 -5.20 4.98
CA LEU A 151 -35.33 -5.53 3.97
C LEU A 151 -34.40 -6.61 4.49
N PHE A 152 -34.18 -7.63 3.68
CA PHE A 152 -33.06 -8.55 3.84
C PHE A 152 -32.53 -8.92 2.47
N LYS A 153 -31.35 -8.39 2.15
CA LYS A 153 -30.71 -8.60 0.86
C LYS A 153 -29.35 -9.22 1.06
N ILE A 154 -29.10 -10.29 0.35
CA ILE A 154 -27.81 -10.96 0.26
C ILE A 154 -27.17 -10.51 -1.05
N ARG A 155 -25.90 -10.16 -1.03
CA ARG A 155 -25.09 -9.79 -2.19
C ARG A 155 -23.76 -10.52 -2.18
N ALA A 156 -23.26 -10.79 -3.38
CA ALA A 156 -21.95 -11.35 -3.57
C ALA A 156 -21.32 -10.70 -4.81
N SER A 157 -20.02 -10.42 -4.74
CA SER A 157 -19.28 -9.90 -5.88
C SER A 157 -17.89 -10.52 -5.99
N TYR A 158 -17.42 -10.56 -7.23
CA TYR A 158 -16.04 -10.83 -7.60
C TYR A 158 -15.60 -9.79 -8.61
N GLY A 159 -14.42 -9.26 -8.46
CA GLY A 159 -13.87 -8.31 -9.43
C GLY A 159 -12.35 -8.30 -9.45
N GLU A 160 -11.82 -7.99 -10.61
CA GLU A 160 -10.39 -7.76 -10.80
C GLU A 160 -10.13 -6.28 -11.05
N VAL A 161 -9.08 -5.75 -10.43
CA VAL A 161 -8.64 -4.36 -10.59
C VAL A 161 -7.16 -4.36 -10.91
N GLY A 162 -6.80 -3.73 -12.02
CA GLY A 162 -5.41 -3.55 -12.43
C GLY A 162 -4.81 -2.27 -11.86
N ASN A 163 -3.52 -2.33 -11.53
CA ASN A 163 -2.72 -1.18 -11.15
C ASN A 163 -1.49 -1.09 -12.06
N ASP A 164 -1.28 0.07 -12.68
CA ASP A 164 -0.15 0.39 -13.55
C ASP A 164 0.87 1.34 -12.90
N GLN A 165 0.64 1.72 -11.63
CA GLN A 165 1.56 2.59 -10.90
C GLN A 165 2.73 1.77 -10.35
N LEU A 166 3.79 1.70 -11.13
CA LEU A 166 4.99 0.95 -10.81
C LEU A 166 5.90 1.79 -9.90
N ARG A 167 5.65 1.74 -8.60
CA ARG A 167 6.44 2.43 -7.57
C ARG A 167 7.54 1.52 -7.03
N THR A 168 8.73 2.07 -6.89
CA THR A 168 9.89 1.34 -6.33
C THR A 168 9.86 1.26 -4.82
N SER A 169 9.19 2.20 -4.17
CA SER A 169 9.04 2.29 -2.71
C SER A 169 7.73 2.97 -2.36
N LEU A 170 7.17 2.66 -1.19
CA LEU A 170 5.99 3.34 -0.63
C LEU A 170 6.27 4.82 -0.30
N THR A 171 7.54 5.19 -0.14
CA THR A 171 8.00 6.55 0.15
C THR A 171 8.39 7.34 -1.09
N ASP A 172 8.47 6.68 -2.25
CA ASP A 172 8.77 7.31 -3.52
C ASP A 172 7.45 7.74 -4.18
N ASP A 173 7.17 9.03 -4.18
CA ASP A 173 5.98 9.60 -4.82
C ASP A 173 6.04 9.55 -6.35
N LYS A 174 7.22 9.30 -6.92
CA LYS A 174 7.41 9.18 -8.36
C LYS A 174 7.27 7.73 -8.80
N ALA A 175 6.18 7.43 -9.50
CA ALA A 175 6.06 6.17 -10.22
C ALA A 175 7.15 6.10 -11.32
N ARG A 176 7.84 4.97 -11.40
CA ARG A 176 8.84 4.75 -12.45
C ARG A 176 8.14 4.56 -13.78
N ARG A 177 8.43 5.45 -14.72
CA ARG A 177 7.91 5.37 -16.09
C ARG A 177 8.79 4.47 -16.95
N PHE A 178 8.18 3.75 -17.88
CA PHE A 178 8.88 2.89 -18.84
C PHE A 178 9.94 1.96 -18.21
N PRO A 179 9.58 1.19 -17.17
CA PRO A 179 10.56 0.36 -16.45
C PRO A 179 11.16 -0.77 -17.30
N TYR A 180 10.64 -0.98 -18.50
CA TYR A 180 11.20 -1.92 -19.50
C TYR A 180 12.39 -1.34 -20.26
N ILE A 181 12.69 -0.03 -20.12
CA ILE A 181 13.82 0.62 -20.78
C ILE A 181 15.02 0.66 -19.83
N SER A 182 16.17 0.18 -20.30
CA SER A 182 17.43 0.34 -19.58
C SER A 182 17.98 1.76 -19.75
N LEU A 183 18.44 2.36 -18.67
CA LEU A 183 19.07 3.68 -18.69
C LEU A 183 20.57 3.54 -18.47
N VAL A 184 21.35 4.21 -19.30
CA VAL A 184 22.80 4.27 -19.18
C VAL A 184 23.20 5.69 -18.78
N SER A 185 24.00 5.82 -17.72
CA SER A 185 24.60 7.08 -17.31
C SER A 185 26.00 7.20 -17.90
N THR A 186 26.30 8.38 -18.40
CA THR A 186 27.64 8.75 -18.89
C THR A 186 28.47 9.45 -17.81
N ASP A 187 27.81 9.91 -16.76
CA ASP A 187 28.45 10.75 -15.71
C ASP A 187 28.88 9.94 -14.49
N ASP A 188 28.17 8.83 -14.19
CA ASP A 188 28.38 7.97 -13.02
C ASP A 188 29.24 6.73 -13.31
N GLY A 189 29.70 6.55 -14.53
CA GLY A 189 30.45 5.35 -14.97
C GLY A 189 31.84 5.23 -14.39
N GLY A 190 32.26 6.22 -13.57
CA GLY A 190 33.63 6.34 -13.14
C GLY A 190 34.54 6.75 -14.29
N SER A 191 35.81 6.84 -14.02
CA SER A 191 36.80 7.15 -15.04
C SER A 191 38.04 6.29 -14.85
N TYR A 192 38.68 5.93 -15.94
CA TYR A 192 39.97 5.25 -15.88
C TYR A 192 41.03 6.14 -16.53
N THR A 193 42.21 6.20 -15.90
CA THR A 193 43.35 6.98 -16.41
C THR A 193 44.34 6.06 -17.09
N PHE A 194 44.60 6.32 -18.35
CA PHE A 194 45.57 5.63 -19.19
C PHE A 194 46.85 6.44 -19.32
N GLY A 195 47.93 5.77 -19.76
CA GLY A 195 49.25 6.36 -19.99
C GLY A 195 50.20 6.20 -18.82
N GLU A 196 51.52 6.34 -19.08
CA GLU A 196 52.58 6.11 -18.13
C GLU A 196 52.45 7.00 -16.86
N PHE A 197 51.88 8.19 -16.99
CA PHE A 197 51.67 9.13 -15.88
C PHE A 197 50.19 9.33 -15.55
N GLY A 198 49.28 8.47 -16.00
CA GLY A 198 47.84 8.61 -15.75
C GLY A 198 47.23 9.92 -16.25
N THR A 199 47.75 10.48 -17.35
CA THR A 199 47.34 11.77 -17.89
C THR A 199 46.10 11.71 -18.78
N ASN A 200 45.80 10.53 -19.35
CA ASN A 200 44.66 10.35 -20.26
C ASN A 200 43.47 9.77 -19.50
N LYS A 201 42.60 10.63 -19.01
CA LYS A 201 41.37 10.25 -18.31
C LYS A 201 40.25 9.96 -19.31
N VAL A 202 39.74 8.74 -19.32
CA VAL A 202 38.60 8.33 -20.14
C VAL A 202 37.40 8.08 -19.24
N GLN A 203 36.28 8.70 -19.56
CA GLN A 203 35.02 8.54 -18.84
C GLN A 203 34.39 7.20 -19.22
N GLY A 204 33.93 6.47 -18.20
CA GLY A 204 33.22 5.21 -18.36
C GLY A 204 31.71 5.40 -18.48
N TYR A 205 31.04 4.34 -18.88
CA TYR A 205 29.59 4.24 -18.91
C TYR A 205 29.13 3.26 -17.84
N ARG A 206 27.99 3.56 -17.22
CA ARG A 206 27.36 2.68 -16.25
C ARG A 206 25.88 2.50 -16.57
N ILE A 207 25.40 1.26 -16.46
CA ILE A 207 23.96 1.02 -16.47
C ILE A 207 23.41 1.61 -15.19
N LYS A 208 22.63 2.70 -15.28
CA LYS A 208 21.96 3.34 -14.12
C LYS A 208 20.76 2.51 -13.67
N THR A 209 20.06 1.93 -14.62
CA THR A 209 18.86 1.16 -14.38
C THR A 209 18.74 0.05 -15.41
N LEU A 210 18.55 -1.16 -14.95
CA LEU A 210 18.27 -2.28 -15.82
C LEU A 210 16.77 -2.35 -16.12
N GLY A 211 16.40 -2.33 -17.39
CA GLY A 211 15.01 -2.50 -17.84
C GLY A 211 14.55 -3.94 -17.73
N THR A 212 13.27 -4.13 -17.47
CA THR A 212 12.64 -5.45 -17.38
C THR A 212 11.48 -5.54 -18.37
N SER A 213 11.64 -6.39 -19.40
CA SER A 213 10.66 -6.55 -20.49
C SER A 213 9.43 -7.38 -20.12
N ASN A 214 9.47 -8.14 -19.03
CA ASN A 214 8.39 -9.05 -18.62
C ASN A 214 7.41 -8.48 -17.61
N LEU A 215 7.33 -7.16 -17.54
CA LEU A 215 6.40 -6.48 -16.62
C LEU A 215 4.96 -6.58 -17.12
N THR A 216 4.07 -6.81 -16.16
CA THR A 216 2.62 -6.90 -16.36
C THR A 216 1.90 -6.03 -15.33
N TRP A 217 0.59 -5.90 -15.48
CA TRP A 217 -0.28 -5.28 -14.52
C TRP A 217 -0.22 -6.00 -13.16
N GLU A 218 -0.14 -5.24 -12.09
CA GLU A 218 -0.48 -5.73 -10.77
C GLU A 218 -1.99 -5.94 -10.70
N VAL A 219 -2.46 -7.12 -10.26
CA VAL A 219 -3.87 -7.47 -10.25
C VAL A 219 -4.36 -7.71 -8.82
N ALA A 220 -5.39 -6.96 -8.42
CA ALA A 220 -6.13 -7.18 -7.19
C ALA A 220 -7.43 -7.93 -7.50
N LYS A 221 -7.56 -9.16 -6.97
CA LYS A 221 -8.75 -10.01 -7.05
C LYS A 221 -9.54 -9.84 -5.77
N LYS A 222 -10.73 -9.26 -5.88
CA LYS A 222 -11.61 -8.91 -4.76
C LYS A 222 -12.83 -9.79 -4.72
N TYR A 223 -13.08 -10.39 -3.58
CA TYR A 223 -14.28 -11.18 -3.28
C TYR A 223 -14.99 -10.50 -2.13
N ASP A 224 -16.28 -10.34 -2.25
CA ASP A 224 -17.12 -9.73 -1.25
C ASP A 224 -18.45 -10.48 -1.12
N ILE A 225 -18.88 -10.72 0.11
CA ILE A 225 -20.20 -11.28 0.44
C ILE A 225 -20.78 -10.39 1.54
N GLY A 226 -21.93 -9.80 1.25
CA GLY A 226 -22.57 -8.86 2.15
C GLY A 226 -24.04 -9.13 2.38
N VAL A 227 -24.52 -8.61 3.49
CA VAL A 227 -25.93 -8.63 3.88
C VAL A 227 -26.36 -7.21 4.23
N ASP A 228 -27.44 -6.75 3.59
CA ASP A 228 -28.12 -5.52 3.93
C ASP A 228 -29.43 -5.86 4.65
N PHE A 229 -29.73 -5.22 5.77
CA PHE A 229 -30.97 -5.48 6.50
C PHE A 229 -31.64 -4.19 7.01
N SER A 230 -32.96 -4.25 7.10
CA SER A 230 -33.80 -3.24 7.71
C SER A 230 -34.94 -3.93 8.46
N ILE A 231 -35.16 -3.57 9.70
CA ILE A 231 -36.16 -4.20 10.57
C ILE A 231 -36.94 -3.15 11.36
N PHE A 232 -38.15 -3.54 11.75
CA PHE A 232 -39.09 -2.74 12.58
C PHE A 232 -39.45 -1.40 11.94
N ASN A 233 -39.86 -1.40 10.67
CA ASN A 233 -40.21 -0.22 9.88
C ASN A 233 -39.03 0.77 9.76
N GLY A 234 -37.85 0.27 9.46
CA GLY A 234 -36.64 1.07 9.26
C GLY A 234 -36.01 1.61 10.54
N LYS A 235 -36.47 1.16 11.74
CA LYS A 235 -35.86 1.62 13.00
C LYS A 235 -34.44 1.14 13.17
N VAL A 236 -34.15 -0.09 12.74
CA VAL A 236 -32.78 -0.63 12.74
C VAL A 236 -32.40 -0.97 11.32
N THR A 237 -31.34 -0.39 10.85
CA THR A 237 -30.77 -0.69 9.51
C THR A 237 -29.30 -1.00 9.65
N GLY A 238 -28.77 -1.82 8.76
CA GLY A 238 -27.33 -2.09 8.78
C GLY A 238 -26.87 -2.89 7.57
N THR A 239 -25.55 -2.90 7.42
CA THR A 239 -24.83 -3.73 6.45
C THR A 239 -23.68 -4.43 7.14
N VAL A 240 -23.41 -5.66 6.73
CA VAL A 240 -22.24 -6.42 7.16
C VAL A 240 -21.65 -7.10 5.95
N ASP A 241 -20.34 -6.92 5.75
CA ASP A 241 -19.59 -7.45 4.64
C ASP A 241 -18.41 -8.29 5.12
N TYR A 242 -18.17 -9.36 4.43
CA TYR A 242 -16.95 -10.15 4.50
C TYR A 242 -16.20 -10.04 3.18
N PHE A 243 -14.95 -9.58 3.23
CA PHE A 243 -14.16 -9.40 2.03
C PHE A 243 -12.82 -10.15 2.07
N VAL A 244 -12.38 -10.54 0.89
CA VAL A 244 -11.05 -11.09 0.65
C VAL A 244 -10.46 -10.36 -0.54
N ASP A 245 -9.33 -9.70 -0.35
CA ASP A 245 -8.54 -9.03 -1.38
C ASP A 245 -7.22 -9.78 -1.55
N LYS A 246 -6.97 -10.31 -2.74
CA LYS A 246 -5.70 -10.96 -3.11
C LYS A 246 -5.02 -10.12 -4.16
N ARG A 247 -3.81 -9.68 -3.88
CA ARG A 247 -2.95 -8.98 -4.82
C ARG A 247 -1.88 -9.91 -5.32
N ASP A 248 -1.88 -10.12 -6.62
CA ASP A 248 -0.87 -10.88 -7.34
C ASP A 248 -0.04 -9.92 -8.20
N ASP A 249 1.15 -10.35 -8.56
CA ASP A 249 2.05 -9.65 -9.49
C ASP A 249 2.42 -8.22 -9.01
N ILE A 250 2.57 -8.03 -7.69
CA ILE A 250 2.99 -6.74 -7.12
C ILE A 250 4.39 -6.40 -7.64
N PHE A 251 4.51 -5.20 -8.20
CA PHE A 251 5.77 -4.69 -8.71
C PHE A 251 6.72 -4.35 -7.57
N MET A 252 7.89 -4.96 -7.58
CA MET A 252 8.91 -4.75 -6.55
C MET A 252 10.31 -5.08 -7.05
N GLN A 253 11.32 -4.63 -6.31
CA GLN A 253 12.70 -4.96 -6.58
C GLN A 253 12.97 -6.44 -6.29
N ARG A 254 13.70 -7.13 -7.19
CA ARG A 254 14.14 -8.51 -6.98
C ARG A 254 15.16 -8.54 -5.84
N ASN A 255 14.94 -9.41 -4.84
CA ASN A 255 15.88 -9.59 -3.73
C ASN A 255 16.80 -10.80 -3.92
N GLN A 256 16.46 -11.71 -4.81
CA GLN A 256 17.19 -12.94 -5.07
C GLN A 256 18.15 -12.80 -6.27
N MET A 257 19.02 -11.79 -6.25
CA MET A 257 20.07 -11.65 -7.26
C MET A 257 21.44 -11.98 -6.68
N PRO A 258 22.20 -12.91 -7.26
CA PRO A 258 23.56 -13.18 -6.82
C PRO A 258 24.45 -11.94 -6.99
N LEU A 259 25.22 -11.60 -5.96
CA LEU A 259 26.19 -10.48 -6.01
C LEU A 259 27.19 -10.62 -7.14
N THR A 260 27.50 -11.87 -7.55
CA THR A 260 28.43 -12.19 -8.65
C THR A 260 27.97 -11.70 -10.03
N THR A 261 26.71 -11.29 -10.15
CA THR A 261 26.19 -10.69 -11.41
C THR A 261 26.77 -9.29 -11.66
N GLY A 262 27.34 -8.64 -10.66
CA GLY A 262 27.78 -7.25 -10.72
C GLY A 262 26.65 -6.22 -10.80
N LEU A 263 25.38 -6.65 -10.61
CA LEU A 263 24.19 -5.82 -10.69
C LEU A 263 23.54 -5.56 -9.33
N ALA A 264 24.26 -5.75 -8.24
CA ALA A 264 23.73 -5.63 -6.88
C ALA A 264 23.08 -4.26 -6.60
N ASP A 265 23.66 -3.19 -7.14
CA ASP A 265 23.14 -1.82 -7.00
C ASP A 265 22.04 -1.47 -8.02
N GLN A 266 21.77 -2.37 -8.95
CA GLN A 266 20.88 -2.15 -10.10
C GLN A 266 19.89 -3.30 -10.26
N THR A 267 19.46 -3.84 -9.13
CA THR A 267 18.56 -4.99 -9.09
C THR A 267 17.31 -4.71 -9.93
N PRO A 268 16.98 -5.58 -10.89
CA PRO A 268 15.84 -5.39 -11.77
C PRO A 268 14.53 -5.44 -10.96
N MET A 269 13.55 -4.72 -11.46
CA MET A 269 12.19 -4.78 -10.94
C MET A 269 11.44 -5.94 -11.59
N ALA A 270 10.50 -6.53 -10.87
CA ALA A 270 9.64 -7.60 -11.39
C ALA A 270 8.29 -7.65 -10.67
N ASN A 271 7.31 -8.30 -11.31
CA ASN A 271 6.00 -8.58 -10.72
C ASN A 271 6.08 -9.91 -9.94
N VAL A 272 6.53 -9.88 -8.70
CA VAL A 272 6.80 -11.10 -7.89
C VAL A 272 6.10 -11.09 -6.54
N GLY A 273 5.67 -9.92 -6.05
CA GLY A 273 5.03 -9.80 -4.76
C GLY A 273 3.60 -10.32 -4.75
N LYS A 274 3.18 -10.93 -3.63
CA LYS A 274 1.82 -11.40 -3.40
C LYS A 274 1.38 -11.09 -1.99
N MET A 275 0.15 -10.61 -1.85
CA MET A 275 -0.44 -10.27 -0.57
C MET A 275 -1.91 -10.71 -0.51
N LYS A 276 -2.41 -10.92 0.69
CA LYS A 276 -3.81 -11.24 0.93
C LYS A 276 -4.33 -10.45 2.12
N SER A 277 -5.42 -9.73 1.91
CA SER A 277 -6.19 -9.10 2.98
C SER A 277 -7.52 -9.81 3.17
N VAL A 278 -7.90 -10.03 4.42
CA VAL A 278 -9.20 -10.60 4.80
C VAL A 278 -9.77 -9.74 5.88
N GLY A 279 -11.07 -9.47 5.80
CA GLY A 279 -11.70 -8.62 6.80
C GLY A 279 -13.21 -8.69 6.81
N TRP A 280 -13.76 -7.94 7.78
CA TRP A 280 -15.17 -7.68 7.96
C TRP A 280 -15.35 -6.19 8.10
N ASP A 281 -16.36 -5.66 7.49
CA ASP A 281 -16.81 -4.31 7.78
C ASP A 281 -18.32 -4.28 7.93
N GLY A 282 -18.81 -3.19 8.49
CA GLY A 282 -20.23 -3.03 8.66
C GLY A 282 -20.61 -1.73 9.33
N ASN A 283 -21.88 -1.46 9.20
CA ASN A 283 -22.51 -0.36 9.89
C ASN A 283 -23.87 -0.80 10.45
N ILE A 284 -24.30 -0.14 11.51
CA ILE A 284 -25.63 -0.28 12.10
C ILE A 284 -26.15 1.10 12.46
N ALA A 285 -27.39 1.35 12.17
CA ALA A 285 -28.08 2.57 12.59
C ALA A 285 -29.39 2.22 13.28
N PHE A 286 -29.65 2.89 14.38
CA PHE A 286 -30.92 2.86 15.09
C PHE A 286 -31.54 4.24 15.06
N THR A 287 -32.80 4.33 14.59
CA THR A 287 -33.56 5.58 14.51
C THR A 287 -34.90 5.42 15.21
N GLN A 288 -35.19 6.26 16.18
CA GLN A 288 -36.45 6.26 16.92
C GLN A 288 -36.99 7.67 17.08
N GLN A 289 -38.25 7.86 16.69
CA GLN A 289 -39.00 9.09 16.97
C GLN A 289 -39.69 8.95 18.32
N ILE A 290 -39.45 9.89 19.22
CA ILE A 290 -40.08 9.97 20.55
C ILE A 290 -40.75 11.35 20.66
N GLY A 291 -42.04 11.40 20.31
CA GLY A 291 -42.75 12.66 20.20
C GLY A 291 -42.17 13.57 19.14
N GLN A 292 -41.67 14.75 19.52
CA GLN A 292 -41.02 15.70 18.62
C GLN A 292 -39.49 15.50 18.53
N VAL A 293 -38.93 14.57 19.31
CA VAL A 293 -37.49 14.31 19.35
C VAL A 293 -37.18 13.10 18.46
N SER A 294 -36.19 13.21 17.56
CA SER A 294 -35.64 12.12 16.80
C SER A 294 -34.30 11.70 17.42
N LEU A 295 -34.24 10.48 17.90
CA LEU A 295 -33.01 9.84 18.36
C LEU A 295 -32.41 9.01 17.23
N GLN A 296 -31.13 9.24 16.92
CA GLN A 296 -30.39 8.45 15.97
C GLN A 296 -29.05 8.02 16.58
N LEU A 297 -28.80 6.72 16.60
CA LEU A 297 -27.51 6.13 16.99
C LEU A 297 -26.93 5.44 15.78
N ARG A 298 -25.64 5.63 15.54
CA ARG A 298 -24.91 5.00 14.45
C ARG A 298 -23.63 4.36 14.95
N GLY A 299 -23.31 3.20 14.44
CA GLY A 299 -22.05 2.54 14.66
C GLY A 299 -21.49 2.01 13.35
N ASN A 300 -20.18 2.06 13.22
CA ASN A 300 -19.47 1.36 12.15
C ASN A 300 -18.27 0.62 12.73
N PHE A 301 -17.86 -0.42 12.05
CA PHE A 301 -16.64 -1.16 12.40
C PHE A 301 -15.98 -1.68 11.13
N THR A 302 -14.66 -1.79 11.18
CA THR A 302 -13.86 -2.46 10.16
C THR A 302 -12.78 -3.26 10.85
N TYR A 303 -12.69 -4.55 10.54
CA TYR A 303 -11.62 -5.43 10.96
C TYR A 303 -10.89 -5.94 9.73
N GLN A 304 -9.56 -5.80 9.70
CA GLN A 304 -8.75 -6.23 8.56
C GLN A 304 -7.42 -6.84 9.01
N LYS A 305 -7.07 -7.96 8.37
CA LYS A 305 -5.78 -8.61 8.48
C LYS A 305 -5.15 -8.75 7.09
N THR A 306 -3.91 -8.28 6.92
CA THR A 306 -3.16 -8.37 5.66
C THR A 306 -1.91 -9.18 5.87
N ASP A 307 -1.79 -10.30 5.18
CA ASP A 307 -0.64 -11.20 5.24
C ASP A 307 0.16 -11.12 3.93
N ILE A 308 1.49 -11.18 4.05
CA ILE A 308 2.42 -11.26 2.94
C ILE A 308 2.54 -12.72 2.53
N LEU A 309 2.20 -13.03 1.27
CA LEU A 309 2.28 -14.37 0.71
C LEU A 309 3.62 -14.64 0.03
N ASP A 310 4.16 -13.61 -0.63
CA ASP A 310 5.45 -13.67 -1.30
C ASP A 310 6.06 -12.27 -1.46
N MET A 311 7.38 -12.14 -1.29
CA MET A 311 8.15 -10.89 -1.48
C MET A 311 9.50 -11.13 -2.16
N ASP A 312 9.68 -12.22 -2.90
CA ASP A 312 10.96 -12.58 -3.53
C ASP A 312 12.13 -12.60 -2.53
N GLU A 313 11.89 -13.07 -1.31
CA GLU A 313 12.90 -13.14 -0.26
C GLU A 313 13.78 -14.37 -0.45
N ALA A 314 15.09 -14.20 -0.24
CA ALA A 314 16.01 -15.34 -0.14
C ALA A 314 15.63 -16.22 1.05
N ALA A 315 15.79 -17.53 0.89
CA ALA A 315 15.60 -18.45 2.00
C ALA A 315 16.52 -18.05 3.16
N ASN A 316 15.96 -17.92 4.35
CA ASN A 316 16.68 -17.64 5.58
C ASN A 316 16.48 -18.81 6.54
N GLU A 317 17.57 -19.26 7.18
CA GLU A 317 17.51 -20.30 8.19
C GLU A 317 16.66 -19.88 9.39
N LEU A 318 16.66 -18.58 9.70
CA LEU A 318 15.83 -17.99 10.75
C LEU A 318 14.46 -17.61 10.15
N TRP A 319 13.54 -18.54 10.12
CA TRP A 319 12.22 -18.37 9.52
C TRP A 319 11.45 -17.14 10.01
N TYR A 320 11.65 -16.74 11.26
CA TYR A 320 11.02 -15.58 11.87
C TYR A 320 11.58 -14.23 11.36
N LYS A 321 12.74 -14.24 10.68
CA LYS A 321 13.30 -13.04 10.03
C LYS A 321 12.62 -12.74 8.68
N MET A 322 12.00 -13.73 8.06
CA MET A 322 11.28 -13.54 6.80
C MET A 322 10.05 -12.65 6.99
N ASN A 323 9.66 -11.93 5.95
CA ASN A 323 8.38 -11.21 5.90
C ASN A 323 7.25 -12.09 5.37
N LYS A 324 7.59 -13.08 4.54
CA LYS A 324 6.66 -14.07 4.02
C LYS A 324 5.99 -14.84 5.16
N GLY A 325 4.64 -14.89 5.12
CA GLY A 325 3.84 -15.55 6.16
C GLY A 325 3.47 -14.66 7.35
N PHE A 326 4.05 -13.45 7.43
CA PHE A 326 3.72 -12.47 8.45
C PHE A 326 2.84 -11.35 7.91
N GLN A 327 2.36 -10.52 8.82
CA GLN A 327 1.52 -9.38 8.45
C GLN A 327 2.35 -8.26 7.85
N LEU A 328 1.72 -7.52 6.95
CA LEU A 328 2.31 -6.28 6.44
C LEU A 328 2.54 -5.30 7.61
N ASN A 329 3.75 -4.74 7.69
CA ASN A 329 4.19 -3.86 8.78
C ASN A 329 4.10 -4.51 10.18
N GLN A 330 4.43 -5.80 10.26
CA GLN A 330 4.55 -6.53 11.51
C GLN A 330 5.63 -5.88 12.38
N SER A 331 5.28 -5.52 13.62
CA SER A 331 6.27 -5.06 14.58
C SER A 331 7.24 -6.19 14.95
N ARG A 332 8.52 -5.87 14.99
CA ARG A 332 9.59 -6.79 15.37
C ARG A 332 10.37 -6.21 16.54
N GLY A 333 10.98 -7.06 17.33
CA GLY A 333 11.81 -6.66 18.46
C GLY A 333 12.24 -7.85 19.28
N PHE A 334 12.90 -7.57 20.39
CA PHE A 334 13.45 -8.58 21.30
C PHE A 334 12.41 -9.02 22.35
N ILE A 335 12.41 -10.29 22.71
CA ILE A 335 11.60 -10.81 23.81
C ILE A 335 12.30 -10.47 25.12
N ALA A 336 11.67 -9.62 25.95
CA ALA A 336 12.16 -9.31 27.28
C ALA A 336 11.84 -10.47 28.26
N LEU A 337 12.85 -10.98 28.96
CA LEU A 337 12.71 -11.99 30.01
C LEU A 337 12.53 -11.39 31.42
N GLY A 338 12.80 -10.11 31.55
CA GLY A 338 12.78 -9.37 32.81
C GLY A 338 13.94 -8.39 32.91
N LEU A 339 14.36 -8.08 34.12
CA LEU A 339 15.52 -7.23 34.40
C LEU A 339 16.63 -8.07 34.98
N PHE A 340 17.89 -7.72 34.70
CA PHE A 340 19.05 -8.30 35.35
C PHE A 340 19.04 -7.99 36.86
N LYS A 341 19.20 -9.01 37.70
CA LYS A 341 19.16 -8.88 39.16
C LYS A 341 20.46 -8.35 39.72
N ASP A 342 21.56 -8.90 39.28
CA ASP A 342 22.91 -8.63 39.75
C ASP A 342 23.94 -8.92 38.67
N GLN A 343 25.21 -8.73 38.97
CA GLN A 343 26.32 -8.99 38.04
C GLN A 343 26.42 -10.49 37.68
N GLU A 344 26.14 -11.38 38.63
CA GLU A 344 26.19 -12.83 38.38
C GLU A 344 25.15 -13.27 37.37
N ASP A 345 23.94 -12.67 37.39
CA ASP A 345 22.89 -12.90 36.40
C ASP A 345 23.30 -12.38 35.01
N ILE A 346 24.02 -11.26 34.93
CA ILE A 346 24.58 -10.74 33.66
C ILE A 346 25.63 -11.73 33.11
N ASP A 347 26.58 -12.16 33.95
CA ASP A 347 27.71 -13.02 33.55
C ASP A 347 27.26 -14.40 33.06
N ARG A 348 26.12 -14.89 33.54
CA ARG A 348 25.53 -16.17 33.14
C ARG A 348 24.61 -16.09 31.95
N SER A 349 24.28 -14.89 31.50
CA SER A 349 23.31 -14.65 30.42
C SER A 349 24.01 -14.44 29.07
N PRO A 350 23.28 -14.64 27.94
CA PRO A 350 23.81 -14.29 26.64
C PRO A 350 24.27 -12.85 26.58
N SER A 351 25.36 -12.60 25.85
CA SER A 351 25.98 -11.29 25.76
C SER A 351 25.06 -10.31 24.98
N GLN A 352 24.79 -9.16 25.55
CA GLN A 352 24.01 -8.07 24.88
C GLN A 352 24.92 -6.92 24.39
N ALA A 353 26.22 -7.13 24.36
CA ALA A 353 27.20 -6.08 24.03
C ALA A 353 27.11 -5.59 22.57
N SER A 354 26.50 -6.33 21.67
CA SER A 354 26.26 -5.96 20.29
C SER A 354 25.10 -4.95 20.12
N LEU A 355 24.23 -4.83 21.12
CA LEU A 355 23.21 -3.79 21.16
C LEU A 355 23.86 -2.43 21.47
N ALA A 356 23.15 -1.36 21.22
CA ALA A 356 23.65 0.02 21.35
C ALA A 356 24.29 0.33 22.75
N ASN A 357 23.92 -0.42 23.78
CA ASN A 357 24.43 -0.29 25.13
C ASN A 357 25.61 -1.23 25.35
N LYS A 358 26.82 -0.72 25.29
CA LYS A 358 28.05 -1.53 25.47
C LYS A 358 28.30 -1.95 26.93
N THR A 359 27.71 -1.29 27.92
CA THR A 359 27.83 -1.58 29.34
C THR A 359 26.46 -1.94 29.88
N ILE A 360 26.29 -3.18 30.31
CA ILE A 360 25.06 -3.70 30.89
C ILE A 360 25.19 -3.65 32.39
N LEU A 361 24.17 -3.17 33.06
CA LEU A 361 24.10 -3.02 34.50
C LEU A 361 22.92 -3.80 35.10
N PRO A 362 22.98 -4.19 36.38
CA PRO A 362 21.82 -4.69 37.10
C PRO A 362 20.65 -3.71 36.99
N GLY A 363 19.46 -4.21 36.63
CA GLY A 363 18.29 -3.39 36.35
C GLY A 363 18.03 -3.12 34.86
N ASP A 364 18.99 -3.41 33.98
CA ASP A 364 18.76 -3.38 32.53
C ASP A 364 17.87 -4.55 32.06
N ILE A 365 17.23 -4.39 30.89
CA ILE A 365 16.37 -5.43 30.34
C ILE A 365 17.21 -6.62 29.86
N LYS A 366 16.85 -7.81 30.31
CA LYS A 366 17.37 -9.09 29.86
C LYS A 366 16.57 -9.61 28.69
N TYR A 367 17.21 -9.80 27.54
CA TYR A 367 16.57 -10.30 26.32
C TYR A 367 16.80 -11.79 26.15
N LYS A 368 15.87 -12.42 25.41
CA LYS A 368 15.95 -13.83 25.07
C LYS A 368 16.84 -14.02 23.84
N ASP A 369 17.80 -14.89 23.96
CA ASP A 369 18.53 -15.49 22.83
C ASP A 369 17.59 -16.49 22.14
N VAL A 370 17.18 -16.16 20.92
CA VAL A 370 16.17 -16.92 20.17
C VAL A 370 16.83 -17.98 19.28
N ASN A 371 17.99 -17.64 18.71
CA ASN A 371 18.74 -18.54 17.83
C ASN A 371 19.69 -19.47 18.61
N GLY A 372 20.01 -19.16 19.89
CA GLY A 372 20.83 -19.98 20.76
C GLY A 372 22.31 -19.85 20.52
N ASP A 373 22.79 -18.72 19.95
CA ASP A 373 24.22 -18.51 19.64
C ASP A 373 25.01 -17.89 20.79
N GLY A 374 24.36 -17.55 21.90
CA GLY A 374 24.97 -16.96 23.10
C GLY A 374 25.18 -15.44 23.03
N VAL A 375 24.71 -14.77 21.98
CA VAL A 375 24.87 -13.32 21.80
C VAL A 375 23.55 -12.74 21.31
N ILE A 376 23.05 -11.69 21.98
CA ILE A 376 21.84 -10.99 21.52
C ILE A 376 22.23 -10.03 20.41
N THR A 377 21.70 -10.29 19.22
CA THR A 377 21.90 -9.50 18.01
C THR A 377 20.57 -9.18 17.32
N THR A 378 20.62 -8.49 16.20
CA THR A 378 19.41 -8.31 15.36
C THR A 378 18.81 -9.64 14.90
N ASP A 379 19.57 -10.74 14.96
CA ASP A 379 19.06 -12.07 14.62
C ASP A 379 18.09 -12.65 15.64
N ASP A 380 18.03 -12.07 16.85
CA ASP A 380 17.05 -12.41 17.88
C ASP A 380 15.79 -11.58 17.82
N GLU A 381 15.68 -10.67 16.86
CA GLU A 381 14.45 -9.93 16.65
C GLU A 381 13.36 -10.81 16.03
N VAL A 382 12.28 -10.98 16.75
CA VAL A 382 11.12 -11.79 16.34
C VAL A 382 9.89 -10.92 16.09
N PRO A 383 8.90 -11.42 15.37
CA PRO A 383 7.61 -10.75 15.26
C PRO A 383 6.94 -10.63 16.63
N LEU A 384 6.62 -9.42 17.07
CA LEU A 384 6.00 -9.13 18.35
C LEU A 384 4.58 -8.59 18.17
N GLY A 385 3.62 -9.19 18.88
CA GLY A 385 2.26 -8.69 18.97
C GLY A 385 1.59 -8.48 17.61
N TYR A 386 1.08 -7.25 17.39
CA TYR A 386 0.34 -6.87 16.21
C TYR A 386 1.19 -5.96 15.30
N ARG A 387 0.69 -5.74 14.08
CA ARG A 387 1.25 -4.75 13.18
C ARG A 387 1.13 -3.32 13.77
N GLN A 388 1.90 -2.38 13.25
CA GLN A 388 1.86 -0.97 13.69
C GLN A 388 0.50 -0.31 13.46
N GLN A 389 -0.24 -0.75 12.44
CA GLN A 389 -1.58 -0.22 12.15
C GLN A 389 -2.66 -1.03 12.87
N PRO A 390 -3.71 -0.39 13.40
CA PRO A 390 -4.82 -1.08 14.05
C PRO A 390 -5.51 -2.06 13.09
N ARG A 391 -5.87 -3.25 13.59
CA ARG A 391 -6.70 -4.20 12.83
C ARG A 391 -8.18 -3.89 12.92
N LEU A 392 -8.60 -3.34 14.04
CA LEU A 392 -9.98 -3.01 14.33
C LEU A 392 -10.10 -1.49 14.47
N GLN A 393 -11.03 -0.94 13.73
CA GLN A 393 -11.45 0.46 13.85
C GLN A 393 -12.97 0.46 14.04
N TYR A 394 -13.47 1.26 14.94
CA TYR A 394 -14.90 1.44 15.15
C TYR A 394 -15.20 2.88 15.53
N CYS A 395 -16.40 3.32 15.22
CA CYS A 395 -16.92 4.62 15.59
C CYS A 395 -18.39 4.46 16.03
N ILE A 396 -18.78 5.20 17.07
CA ILE A 396 -20.16 5.27 17.57
C ILE A 396 -20.53 6.76 17.66
N GLY A 397 -21.68 7.13 17.11
CA GLY A 397 -22.16 8.51 17.10
C GLY A 397 -23.69 8.59 17.19
#